data_eea45b1dcc3f04036e6c9be491482443
#
_entry.id   eea45b1dcc3f04036e6c9be491482443
#
_cell.length_a   1.000
_cell.length_b   1.000
_cell.length_c   1.000
_cell.angle_alpha   90.00
_cell.angle_beta   90.00
_cell.angle_gamma   90.00
#
_symmetry.space_group_name_H-M   'P 1'
#
loop_
_entity.id
_entity.type
_entity.pdbx_description
1 polymer ?
#
loop_
_entity_poly.entity_id
_entity_poly.type
_entity_poly.pdbx_seq_one_letter_code
_entity_poly.pdbx_strand_id
1 'polypeptide(L)'
;MINPRRLIPATVFATALALIPLGVGVQSASAATSGVSVQGTGTVKVVPDTVRLNATISFVGATNSAASKAVSTSAAAFRAELKDKKVATKDIQSQNLTIYPEYTWTQEKGQELKGYRASQSFTVLVRDEANAGAIIDASVDAAGDNIQVTGVTPIVLDIDDAQDAAREKAVAKAKKKA
;
A
#
# COMPACT_ATOMS: atom_id res chain seq x y z
N MET A 1 -19.71 59.58 19.34
CA MET A 1 -19.84 60.93 18.75
C MET A 1 -19.85 60.76 17.23
N ILE A 2 -21.02 60.93 16.68
CA ILE A 2 -21.38 61.74 15.51
C ILE A 2 -20.98 61.20 14.15
N ASN A 3 -21.94 60.51 13.49
CA ASN A 3 -22.28 60.55 12.06
C ASN A 3 -22.35 62.04 11.57
N PRO A 4 -22.46 62.43 10.30
CA PRO A 4 -23.09 61.74 9.15
C PRO A 4 -22.66 62.18 7.73
N ARG A 5 -23.51 61.73 6.76
CA ARG A 5 -23.93 62.32 5.45
C ARG A 5 -23.22 61.79 4.22
N ARG A 6 -23.95 60.92 3.51
CA ARG A 6 -24.89 61.18 2.39
C ARG A 6 -24.29 62.04 1.28
N LEU A 7 -24.20 61.40 0.08
CA LEU A 7 -24.75 62.03 -1.18
C LEU A 7 -24.68 61.02 -2.31
N ILE A 8 -25.88 60.66 -2.86
CA ILE A 8 -26.14 60.19 -4.20
C ILE A 8 -26.40 61.49 -4.99
N PRO A 9 -26.04 61.65 -6.25
CA PRO A 9 -26.78 61.20 -7.42
C PRO A 9 -25.86 60.96 -8.64
N ALA A 10 -26.20 60.32 -9.70
CA ALA A 10 -27.08 60.67 -10.78
C ALA A 10 -26.98 59.62 -11.89
N THR A 11 -28.09 59.15 -12.26
CA THR A 11 -28.43 58.43 -13.49
C THR A 11 -27.93 59.12 -14.74
N VAL A 12 -27.21 58.35 -15.60
CA VAL A 12 -27.11 58.67 -17.04
C VAL A 12 -27.51 57.42 -17.80
N PHE A 13 -28.68 57.45 -18.39
CA PHE A 13 -29.13 56.51 -19.40
C PHE A 13 -28.37 56.79 -20.70
N ALA A 14 -27.51 55.83 -21.11
CA ALA A 14 -27.00 55.79 -22.47
C ALA A 14 -27.54 54.53 -23.12
N THR A 15 -28.56 54.71 -23.93
CA THR A 15 -29.07 53.72 -24.86
C THR A 15 -28.04 53.47 -25.96
N ALA A 16 -27.26 52.40 -25.80
CA ALA A 16 -26.41 51.90 -26.88
C ALA A 16 -27.17 50.80 -27.63
N LEU A 17 -27.52 51.14 -28.84
CA LEU A 17 -28.08 50.24 -29.86
C LEU A 17 -27.02 49.19 -30.21
N ALA A 18 -27.11 47.98 -29.63
CA ALA A 18 -26.20 46.89 -29.93
C ALA A 18 -26.65 46.18 -31.20
N LEU A 19 -25.84 46.34 -32.26
CA LEU A 19 -25.88 45.45 -33.43
C LEU A 19 -25.58 44.02 -32.95
N ILE A 20 -26.54 43.13 -33.09
CA ILE A 20 -26.39 41.70 -32.89
C ILE A 20 -25.67 41.14 -34.13
N PRO A 21 -24.44 40.65 -34.06
CA PRO A 21 -23.89 39.85 -35.13
C PRO A 21 -24.64 38.50 -35.12
N LEU A 22 -25.35 38.21 -36.24
CA LEU A 22 -25.76 36.82 -36.49
C LEU A 22 -24.50 35.97 -36.62
N GLY A 23 -23.99 35.47 -35.48
CA GLY A 23 -23.01 34.42 -35.43
C GLY A 23 -23.70 33.14 -35.90
N VAL A 24 -23.40 32.71 -37.10
CA VAL A 24 -23.68 31.36 -37.58
C VAL A 24 -22.86 30.43 -36.66
N GLY A 25 -23.50 29.93 -35.61
CA GLY A 25 -22.93 28.92 -34.75
C GLY A 25 -22.69 27.66 -35.59
N VAL A 26 -21.42 27.42 -35.93
CA VAL A 26 -21.01 26.12 -36.46
C VAL A 26 -21.20 25.15 -35.30
N GLN A 27 -22.35 24.54 -35.19
CA GLN A 27 -22.54 23.37 -34.34
C GLN A 27 -21.64 22.30 -34.92
N SER A 28 -20.52 22.07 -34.26
CA SER A 28 -19.74 20.86 -34.48
C SER A 28 -20.65 19.68 -34.16
N ALA A 29 -21.22 19.09 -35.19
CA ALA A 29 -21.90 17.81 -35.06
C ALA A 29 -20.88 16.83 -34.56
N SER A 30 -20.90 16.55 -33.24
CA SER A 30 -20.25 15.37 -32.69
C SER A 30 -20.87 14.19 -33.42
N ALA A 31 -20.11 13.60 -34.33
CA ALA A 31 -20.52 12.35 -34.96
C ALA A 31 -20.67 11.35 -33.79
N ALA A 32 -21.93 11.11 -33.43
CA ALA A 32 -22.25 10.04 -32.51
C ALA A 32 -21.72 8.75 -33.16
N THR A 33 -20.62 8.25 -32.70
CA THR A 33 -20.10 6.96 -33.13
C THR A 33 -21.14 5.93 -32.69
N SER A 34 -22.02 5.57 -33.62
CA SER A 34 -23.00 4.50 -33.41
C SER A 34 -22.24 3.19 -33.36
N GLY A 35 -21.76 2.85 -32.16
CA GLY A 35 -21.06 1.63 -31.86
C GLY A 35 -21.79 0.87 -30.76
N VAL A 36 -21.75 -0.45 -30.83
CA VAL A 36 -22.21 -1.31 -29.74
C VAL A 36 -21.08 -1.39 -28.71
N SER A 37 -21.30 -0.88 -27.49
CA SER A 37 -20.36 -1.04 -26.39
C SER A 37 -20.74 -2.28 -25.59
N VAL A 38 -19.84 -3.26 -25.51
CA VAL A 38 -20.03 -4.49 -24.77
C VAL A 38 -18.89 -4.69 -23.76
N GLN A 39 -19.22 -5.28 -22.63
CA GLN A 39 -18.24 -5.63 -21.61
C GLN A 39 -18.11 -7.15 -21.48
N GLY A 40 -16.86 -7.64 -21.51
CA GLY A 40 -16.52 -9.02 -21.23
C GLY A 40 -15.67 -9.13 -19.96
N THR A 41 -15.82 -10.20 -19.21
CA THR A 41 -14.98 -10.54 -18.06
C THR A 41 -14.28 -11.87 -18.32
N GLY A 42 -12.96 -11.92 -18.07
CA GLY A 42 -12.15 -13.13 -18.12
C GLY A 42 -11.67 -13.51 -16.72
N THR A 43 -11.65 -14.80 -16.43
CA THR A 43 -11.13 -15.33 -15.17
C THR A 43 -10.23 -16.52 -15.48
N VAL A 44 -9.05 -16.55 -14.88
CA VAL A 44 -8.10 -17.64 -14.91
C VAL A 44 -7.77 -18.04 -13.47
N LYS A 45 -7.73 -19.33 -13.19
CA LYS A 45 -7.27 -19.85 -11.91
C LYS A 45 -5.81 -20.25 -12.08
N VAL A 46 -4.98 -19.80 -11.14
CA VAL A 46 -3.54 -20.14 -11.07
C VAL A 46 -3.25 -20.76 -9.71
N VAL A 47 -2.25 -21.62 -9.67
CA VAL A 47 -1.74 -22.19 -8.42
C VAL A 47 -0.66 -21.24 -7.90
N PRO A 48 -0.66 -20.87 -6.61
CA PRO A 48 0.45 -20.14 -6.03
C PRO A 48 1.79 -20.86 -6.21
N ASP A 49 2.87 -20.12 -6.37
CA ASP A 49 4.23 -20.64 -6.55
C ASP A 49 5.22 -20.10 -5.50
N THR A 50 4.76 -19.19 -4.68
CA THR A 50 5.60 -18.45 -3.71
C THR A 50 4.78 -18.16 -2.47
N VAL A 51 5.41 -18.20 -1.30
CA VAL A 51 4.81 -17.78 -0.03
C VAL A 51 5.43 -16.46 0.39
N ARG A 52 4.59 -15.45 0.63
CA ARG A 52 4.98 -14.18 1.23
C ARG A 52 4.83 -14.26 2.74
N LEU A 53 5.95 -14.11 3.45
CA LEU A 53 6.01 -13.96 4.89
C LEU A 53 6.17 -12.48 5.24
N ASN A 54 5.32 -11.98 6.12
CA ASN A 54 5.50 -10.70 6.80
C ASN A 54 5.77 -10.94 8.27
N ALA A 55 6.85 -10.38 8.78
CA ALA A 55 7.24 -10.52 10.18
C ALA A 55 7.78 -9.20 10.73
N THR A 56 7.62 -8.99 12.02
CA THR A 56 8.17 -7.83 12.73
C THR A 56 8.95 -8.31 13.93
N ILE A 57 10.20 -7.88 14.03
CA ILE A 57 11.06 -8.11 15.20
C ILE A 57 11.00 -6.86 16.05
N SER A 58 10.63 -6.99 17.33
CA SER A 58 10.55 -5.85 18.25
C SER A 58 11.05 -6.21 19.64
N PHE A 59 11.70 -5.24 20.28
CA PHE A 59 12.23 -5.37 21.62
C PHE A 59 12.08 -4.08 22.41
N VAL A 60 11.78 -4.19 23.71
CA VAL A 60 11.75 -3.06 24.64
C VAL A 60 12.98 -3.10 25.52
N GLY A 61 13.84 -2.11 25.39
CA GLY A 61 15.05 -1.96 26.19
C GLY A 61 14.99 -0.76 27.11
N ALA A 62 15.82 -0.75 28.15
CA ALA A 62 15.92 0.39 29.05
C ALA A 62 16.45 1.66 28.35
N THR A 63 17.20 1.51 27.27
CA THR A 63 17.73 2.60 26.45
C THR A 63 17.49 2.33 24.96
N ASN A 64 17.49 3.39 24.14
CA ASN A 64 17.43 3.28 22.69
C ASN A 64 18.49 2.33 22.12
N SER A 65 19.71 2.42 22.62
CA SER A 65 20.83 1.58 22.19
C SER A 65 20.61 0.10 22.52
N ALA A 66 20.12 -0.22 23.73
CA ALA A 66 19.81 -1.58 24.12
C ALA A 66 18.71 -2.20 23.27
N ALA A 67 17.61 -1.44 23.04
CA ALA A 67 16.50 -1.87 22.19
C ALA A 67 16.96 -2.12 20.75
N SER A 68 17.69 -1.17 20.16
CA SER A 68 18.21 -1.27 18.79
C SER A 68 19.15 -2.46 18.62
N LYS A 69 20.09 -2.67 19.58
CA LYS A 69 21.04 -3.78 19.55
C LYS A 69 20.32 -5.14 19.58
N ALA A 70 19.32 -5.29 20.46
CA ALA A 70 18.55 -6.53 20.57
C ALA A 70 17.82 -6.86 19.27
N VAL A 71 17.10 -5.88 18.68
CA VAL A 71 16.43 -6.04 17.38
C VAL A 71 17.42 -6.40 16.28
N SER A 72 18.57 -5.71 16.22
CA SER A 72 19.59 -5.97 15.21
C SER A 72 20.18 -7.38 15.32
N THR A 73 20.36 -7.90 16.52
CA THR A 73 20.85 -9.26 16.77
C THR A 73 19.85 -10.30 16.29
N SER A 74 18.58 -10.20 16.69
CA SER A 74 17.50 -11.10 16.23
C SER A 74 17.30 -11.01 14.72
N ALA A 75 17.36 -9.81 14.16
CA ALA A 75 17.24 -9.58 12.71
C ALA A 75 18.40 -10.19 11.92
N ALA A 76 19.61 -10.19 12.48
CA ALA A 76 20.76 -10.84 11.87
C ALA A 76 20.60 -12.38 11.86
N ALA A 77 20.18 -12.97 12.99
CA ALA A 77 19.91 -14.39 13.10
C ALA A 77 18.80 -14.85 12.14
N PHE A 78 17.69 -14.11 12.10
CA PHE A 78 16.59 -14.35 11.16
C PHE A 78 17.07 -14.39 9.70
N ARG A 79 17.85 -13.38 9.28
CA ARG A 79 18.37 -13.33 7.90
C ARG A 79 19.40 -14.41 7.62
N ALA A 80 20.21 -14.79 8.60
CA ALA A 80 21.19 -15.86 8.44
C ALA A 80 20.49 -17.19 8.18
N GLU A 81 19.50 -17.54 8.99
CA GLU A 81 18.74 -18.78 8.83
C GLU A 81 18.00 -18.82 7.48
N LEU A 82 17.33 -17.73 7.06
CA LEU A 82 16.71 -17.65 5.73
C LEU A 82 17.71 -17.95 4.60
N LYS A 83 18.95 -17.44 4.70
CA LYS A 83 20.00 -17.71 3.73
C LYS A 83 20.46 -19.16 3.76
N ASP A 84 20.59 -19.75 4.96
CA ASP A 84 20.96 -21.16 5.13
C ASP A 84 19.88 -22.07 4.51
N LYS A 85 18.61 -21.68 4.59
CA LYS A 85 17.49 -22.33 3.91
C LYS A 85 17.38 -21.95 2.41
N LYS A 86 18.41 -21.32 1.83
CA LYS A 86 18.50 -20.98 0.40
C LYS A 86 17.51 -19.92 -0.08
N VAL A 87 16.91 -19.14 0.81
CA VAL A 87 16.13 -17.95 0.42
C VAL A 87 17.08 -16.91 -0.16
N ALA A 88 16.83 -16.45 -1.37
CA ALA A 88 17.70 -15.51 -2.05
C ALA A 88 17.70 -14.14 -1.35
N THR A 89 18.86 -13.49 -1.26
CA THR A 89 18.98 -12.18 -0.58
C THR A 89 18.04 -11.12 -1.15
N LYS A 90 17.77 -11.15 -2.45
CA LYS A 90 16.82 -10.24 -3.12
C LYS A 90 15.37 -10.42 -2.66
N ASP A 91 15.03 -11.60 -2.17
CA ASP A 91 13.72 -11.99 -1.70
C ASP A 91 13.52 -11.69 -0.19
N ILE A 92 14.57 -11.20 0.49
CA ILE A 92 14.53 -10.80 1.91
C ILE A 92 14.59 -9.27 1.98
N GLN A 93 13.45 -8.64 2.15
CA GLN A 93 13.34 -7.18 2.26
C GLN A 93 13.19 -6.77 3.72
N SER A 94 14.10 -5.91 4.18
CA SER A 94 14.02 -5.28 5.51
C SER A 94 13.42 -3.88 5.33
N GLN A 95 12.47 -3.54 6.17
CA GLN A 95 11.90 -2.20 6.25
C GLN A 95 12.60 -1.39 7.34
N ASN A 96 12.21 -0.13 7.49
CA ASN A 96 12.83 0.80 8.41
C ASN A 96 12.85 0.27 9.87
N LEU A 97 13.97 0.48 10.54
CA LEU A 97 14.07 0.37 11.99
C LEU A 97 13.44 1.62 12.60
N THR A 98 12.46 1.44 13.46
CA THR A 98 11.83 2.52 14.23
C THR A 98 12.13 2.34 15.72
N ILE A 99 12.36 3.45 16.41
CA ILE A 99 12.60 3.44 17.86
C ILE A 99 11.76 4.58 18.47
N TYR A 100 10.99 4.24 19.51
CA TYR A 100 10.17 5.22 20.22
C TYR A 100 10.07 4.87 21.71
N PRO A 101 9.87 5.87 22.59
CA PRO A 101 9.65 5.62 24.02
C PRO A 101 8.32 4.90 24.23
N GLU A 102 8.31 3.90 25.08
CA GLU A 102 7.14 3.17 25.53
C GLU A 102 6.80 3.56 26.96
N TYR A 103 5.55 3.94 27.18
CA TYR A 103 5.06 4.36 28.49
C TYR A 103 4.05 3.34 29.01
N THR A 104 4.01 3.17 30.31
CA THR A 104 2.93 2.49 31.02
C THR A 104 2.15 3.52 31.82
N TRP A 105 0.88 3.26 32.04
CA TRP A 105 0.04 4.11 32.89
C TRP A 105 -0.49 3.29 34.08
N THR A 106 -0.32 3.83 35.29
CA THR A 106 -0.88 3.24 36.51
C THR A 106 -1.71 4.27 37.24
N GLN A 107 -2.76 3.80 37.95
CA GLN A 107 -3.66 4.70 38.66
C GLN A 107 -2.96 5.46 39.79
N GLU A 108 -1.90 4.88 40.36
CA GLU A 108 -1.16 5.46 41.49
C GLU A 108 -0.09 6.46 41.04
N LYS A 109 0.58 6.22 39.91
CA LYS A 109 1.76 6.99 39.47
C LYS A 109 1.54 7.76 38.16
N GLY A 110 0.41 7.54 37.48
CA GLY A 110 0.16 8.14 36.18
C GLY A 110 1.00 7.50 35.09
N GLN A 111 1.54 8.32 34.19
CA GLN A 111 2.36 7.86 33.06
C GLN A 111 3.82 7.74 33.46
N GLU A 112 4.37 6.53 33.36
CA GLU A 112 5.79 6.24 33.62
C GLU A 112 6.45 5.69 32.34
N LEU A 113 7.72 6.07 32.12
CA LEU A 113 8.51 5.52 31.02
C LEU A 113 8.85 4.06 31.33
N LYS A 114 8.35 3.12 30.52
CA LYS A 114 8.66 1.70 30.60
C LYS A 114 10.03 1.39 29.99
N GLY A 115 10.38 2.12 28.91
CA GLY A 115 11.60 1.93 28.15
C GLY A 115 11.47 2.43 26.73
N TYR A 116 12.27 1.91 25.84
CA TYR A 116 12.28 2.26 24.41
C TYR A 116 12.02 1.01 23.60
N ARG A 117 10.99 1.07 22.74
CA ARG A 117 10.68 -0.01 21.82
C ARG A 117 11.39 0.25 20.49
N ALA A 118 12.22 -0.70 20.08
CA ALA A 118 12.73 -0.78 18.71
C ALA A 118 11.93 -1.82 17.94
N SER A 119 11.66 -1.58 16.67
CA SER A 119 10.93 -2.50 15.79
C SER A 119 11.46 -2.44 14.37
N GLN A 120 11.61 -3.60 13.74
CA GLN A 120 12.01 -3.75 12.35
C GLN A 120 11.12 -4.78 11.66
N SER A 121 10.51 -4.41 10.52
CA SER A 121 9.66 -5.30 9.75
C SER A 121 10.41 -5.92 8.58
N PHE A 122 9.96 -7.10 8.19
CA PHE A 122 10.49 -7.89 7.09
C PHE A 122 9.36 -8.37 6.18
N THR A 123 9.63 -8.36 4.89
CA THR A 123 8.84 -9.07 3.89
C THR A 123 9.77 -10.04 3.19
N VAL A 124 9.44 -11.33 3.24
CA VAL A 124 10.24 -12.41 2.67
C VAL A 124 9.41 -13.18 1.66
N LEU A 125 10.00 -13.46 0.49
CA LEU A 125 9.41 -14.30 -0.53
C LEU A 125 10.09 -15.67 -0.51
N VAL A 126 9.35 -16.69 -0.08
CA VAL A 126 9.80 -18.08 -0.07
C VAL A 126 9.27 -18.75 -1.33
N ARG A 127 10.16 -18.99 -2.30
CA ARG A 127 9.82 -19.57 -3.62
C ARG A 127 9.69 -21.09 -3.57
N ASP A 128 10.18 -21.73 -2.52
CA ASP A 128 9.98 -23.15 -2.23
C ASP A 128 8.69 -23.31 -1.42
N GLU A 129 7.55 -23.33 -2.12
CA GLU A 129 6.23 -23.44 -1.48
C GLU A 129 6.12 -24.73 -0.66
N ALA A 130 6.66 -25.84 -1.18
CA ALA A 130 6.55 -27.14 -0.53
C ALA A 130 7.22 -27.18 0.86
N ASN A 131 8.31 -26.45 1.03
CA ASN A 131 9.07 -26.37 2.27
C ASN A 131 8.87 -25.04 3.03
N ALA A 132 7.98 -24.18 2.55
CA ALA A 132 7.81 -22.84 3.11
C ALA A 132 7.51 -22.84 4.62
N GLY A 133 6.67 -23.75 5.10
CA GLY A 133 6.38 -23.90 6.52
C GLY A 133 7.63 -24.16 7.35
N ALA A 134 8.43 -25.17 6.98
CA ALA A 134 9.66 -25.52 7.70
C ALA A 134 10.72 -24.40 7.64
N ILE A 135 10.79 -23.67 6.51
CA ILE A 135 11.70 -22.53 6.37
C ILE A 135 11.29 -21.38 7.29
N ILE A 136 10.00 -21.09 7.35
CA ILE A 136 9.43 -20.03 8.20
C ILE A 136 9.65 -20.38 9.67
N ASP A 137 9.29 -21.58 10.09
CA ASP A 137 9.43 -22.04 11.49
C ASP A 137 10.88 -21.95 11.95
N ALA A 138 11.83 -22.50 11.19
CA ALA A 138 13.24 -22.43 11.52
C ALA A 138 13.75 -20.98 11.60
N SER A 139 13.28 -20.09 10.73
CA SER A 139 13.70 -18.69 10.74
C SER A 139 13.11 -17.90 11.92
N VAL A 140 11.89 -18.23 12.31
CA VAL A 140 11.23 -17.66 13.50
C VAL A 140 11.96 -18.10 14.76
N ASP A 141 12.27 -19.40 14.87
CA ASP A 141 13.02 -19.96 16.00
C ASP A 141 14.41 -19.31 16.15
N ALA A 142 15.11 -19.09 15.04
CA ALA A 142 16.42 -18.44 15.03
C ALA A 142 16.34 -16.95 15.49
N ALA A 143 15.24 -16.26 15.20
CA ALA A 143 15.03 -14.89 15.65
C ALA A 143 14.69 -14.78 17.14
N GLY A 144 14.22 -15.88 17.75
CA GLY A 144 13.80 -15.97 19.14
C GLY A 144 12.47 -15.28 19.42
N ASP A 145 12.13 -15.10 20.68
CA ASP A 145 10.80 -14.61 21.14
C ASP A 145 10.46 -13.17 20.74
N ASN A 146 11.42 -12.46 20.14
CA ASN A 146 11.25 -11.06 19.75
C ASN A 146 10.57 -10.87 18.37
N ILE A 147 10.30 -11.97 17.63
CA ILE A 147 9.66 -11.93 16.33
C ILE A 147 8.16 -12.18 16.45
N GLN A 148 7.40 -11.44 15.66
CA GLN A 148 5.98 -11.65 15.46
C GLN A 148 5.72 -11.87 13.97
N VAL A 149 5.16 -13.01 13.60
CA VAL A 149 4.65 -13.25 12.25
C VAL A 149 3.31 -12.54 12.09
N THR A 150 3.25 -11.58 11.19
CA THR A 150 2.06 -10.76 10.94
C THR A 150 1.23 -11.25 9.76
N GLY A 151 1.81 -12.13 8.93
CA GLY A 151 1.09 -12.74 7.83
C GLY A 151 1.92 -13.75 7.05
N VAL A 152 1.26 -14.82 6.62
CA VAL A 152 1.79 -15.81 5.68
C VAL A 152 0.76 -15.97 4.59
N THR A 153 1.11 -15.63 3.36
CA THR A 153 0.17 -15.59 2.23
C THR A 153 0.77 -16.26 1.00
N PRO A 154 0.16 -17.34 0.49
CA PRO A 154 0.50 -17.88 -0.82
C PRO A 154 0.19 -16.86 -1.92
N ILE A 155 1.11 -16.67 -2.84
CA ILE A 155 0.98 -15.73 -3.96
C ILE A 155 1.49 -16.38 -5.25
N VAL A 156 1.06 -15.83 -6.37
CA VAL A 156 1.71 -16.07 -7.68
C VAL A 156 2.64 -14.90 -7.91
N LEU A 157 3.94 -15.18 -8.07
CA LEU A 157 4.95 -14.14 -8.17
C LEU A 157 4.92 -13.44 -9.52
N ASP A 158 4.75 -14.22 -10.59
CA ASP A 158 4.59 -13.73 -11.96
C ASP A 158 3.19 -14.06 -12.47
N ILE A 159 2.38 -13.02 -12.65
CA ILE A 159 0.97 -13.14 -13.05
C ILE A 159 0.72 -12.74 -14.51
N ASP A 160 1.76 -12.38 -15.28
CA ASP A 160 1.61 -11.78 -16.61
C ASP A 160 0.90 -12.73 -17.57
N ASP A 161 1.34 -13.98 -17.66
CA ASP A 161 0.69 -15.00 -18.49
C ASP A 161 -0.77 -15.24 -18.10
N ALA A 162 -1.06 -15.25 -16.81
CA ALA A 162 -2.42 -15.42 -16.29
C ALA A 162 -3.30 -14.22 -16.60
N GLN A 163 -2.75 -13.00 -16.54
CA GLN A 163 -3.46 -11.79 -16.91
C GLN A 163 -3.77 -11.76 -18.42
N ASP A 164 -2.83 -12.14 -19.26
CA ASP A 164 -3.02 -12.19 -20.70
C ASP A 164 -4.08 -13.21 -21.09
N ALA A 165 -4.02 -14.41 -20.53
CA ALA A 165 -5.06 -15.42 -20.72
C ALA A 165 -6.45 -14.95 -20.20
N ALA A 166 -6.49 -14.17 -19.11
CA ALA A 166 -7.74 -13.57 -18.63
C ALA A 166 -8.27 -12.49 -19.58
N ARG A 167 -7.37 -11.65 -20.15
CA ARG A 167 -7.74 -10.62 -21.15
C ARG A 167 -8.30 -11.27 -22.42
N GLU A 168 -7.66 -12.32 -22.93
CA GLU A 168 -8.15 -13.08 -24.09
C GLU A 168 -9.57 -13.62 -23.87
N LYS A 169 -9.81 -14.24 -22.70
CA LYS A 169 -11.15 -14.73 -22.32
C LYS A 169 -12.17 -13.60 -22.21
N ALA A 170 -11.77 -12.45 -21.70
CA ALA A 170 -12.65 -11.25 -21.61
C ALA A 170 -13.04 -10.76 -22.99
N VAL A 171 -12.07 -10.62 -23.91
CA VAL A 171 -12.30 -10.20 -25.30
C VAL A 171 -13.20 -11.20 -26.03
N ALA A 172 -12.94 -12.49 -25.90
CA ALA A 172 -13.76 -13.53 -26.51
C ALA A 172 -15.22 -13.49 -26.02
N LYS A 173 -15.44 -13.24 -24.72
CA LYS A 173 -16.80 -13.06 -24.17
C LYS A 173 -17.46 -11.76 -24.64
N ALA A 174 -16.72 -10.67 -24.76
CA ALA A 174 -17.23 -9.43 -25.30
C ALA A 174 -17.67 -9.59 -26.76
N LYS A 175 -16.84 -10.21 -27.60
CA LYS A 175 -17.15 -10.51 -29.01
C LYS A 175 -18.40 -11.38 -29.20
N LYS A 176 -18.70 -12.28 -28.25
CA LYS A 176 -19.93 -13.10 -28.30
C LYS A 176 -21.19 -12.32 -27.93
N LYS A 177 -21.05 -11.19 -27.27
CA LYS A 177 -22.18 -10.32 -26.87
C LYS A 177 -22.46 -9.21 -27.88
N ALA A 178 -21.47 -8.85 -28.72
CA ALA A 178 -21.62 -7.89 -29.81
C ALA A 178 -22.30 -8.53 -31.03
#